data_04f08d05b7d8e45ba79cc924d951094c
#
_entry.id   04f08d05b7d8e45ba79cc924d951094c
#
_cell.length_a   1.000
_cell.length_b   1.000
_cell.length_c   1.000
_cell.angle_alpha   90.00
_cell.angle_beta   90.00
_cell.angle_gamma   90.00
#
_symmetry.space_group_name_H-M   'P 1'
#
loop_
_entity.id
_entity.type
_entity.pdbx_description
1 polymer ?
#
loop_
_entity_poly.entity_id
_entity_poly.type
_entity_poly.pdbx_seq_one_letter_code
_entity_poly.pdbx_strand_id
1 'polypeptide(L)'
;MGVRPSLSIFDLWAELLRRSAVNSNFGLIMEEISIDIFNLLDKQPDPARGNVLLAKPTVDDACFKRSVILLVDHDSEGSMGVIVNRLTDYTLADVIEGPDYFQEIPLYMGGPVGLNQMFFLHTLGPDVIPNCMQVARGLYFGGDYEAVKRYVACGEPVEGKMKFIVGYSGWEKGQLADEISRFDWVIQKHIDEALIMGDQEADDMWKAAVESFGEKYRTWNNWPTNPSDN
;
A
#
# COMPACT_ATOMS: atom_id res chain seq x y z
N MET A 1 42.12 -7.18 27.63
CA MET A 1 41.54 -6.62 26.39
C MET A 1 40.05 -6.34 26.66
N GLY A 2 39.73 -5.08 26.95
CA GLY A 2 38.35 -4.68 27.28
C GLY A 2 37.56 -4.44 26.00
N VAL A 3 36.45 -5.17 25.81
CA VAL A 3 35.44 -4.93 24.76
C VAL A 3 34.76 -3.62 25.12
N ARG A 4 34.87 -2.60 24.26
CA ARG A 4 34.06 -1.38 24.39
C ARG A 4 32.60 -1.74 24.14
N PRO A 5 31.66 -1.32 25.02
CA PRO A 5 30.24 -1.53 24.74
C PRO A 5 29.87 -0.78 23.45
N SER A 6 29.11 -1.44 22.57
CA SER A 6 28.54 -0.81 21.39
C SER A 6 27.60 0.30 21.86
N LEU A 7 27.90 1.54 21.47
CA LEU A 7 27.01 2.68 21.70
C LEU A 7 25.65 2.39 21.04
N SER A 8 24.57 2.60 21.78
CA SER A 8 23.23 2.50 21.21
C SER A 8 23.04 3.60 20.17
N ILE A 9 22.12 3.39 19.23
CA ILE A 9 21.73 4.44 18.27
C ILE A 9 21.39 5.75 19.00
N PHE A 10 20.82 5.69 20.17
CA PHE A 10 20.52 6.85 21.04
C PHE A 10 21.79 7.56 21.52
N ASP A 11 22.85 6.84 21.86
CA ASP A 11 24.10 7.44 22.31
C ASP A 11 24.84 8.12 21.14
N LEU A 12 24.80 7.54 19.95
CA LEU A 12 25.34 8.16 18.73
C LEU A 12 24.60 9.45 18.36
N TRP A 13 23.27 9.45 18.50
CA TRP A 13 22.41 10.59 18.26
C TRP A 13 22.63 11.72 19.28
N ALA A 14 22.72 11.38 20.56
CA ALA A 14 23.02 12.35 21.61
C ALA A 14 24.41 13.00 21.44
N GLU A 15 25.38 12.28 20.89
CA GLU A 15 26.71 12.83 20.58
C GLU A 15 26.70 13.72 19.32
N LEU A 16 25.93 13.36 18.27
CA LEU A 16 25.70 14.20 17.09
C LEU A 16 24.99 15.51 17.44
N LEU A 17 23.96 15.46 18.26
CA LEU A 17 23.24 16.64 18.75
C LEU A 17 24.14 17.58 19.55
N ARG A 18 25.06 17.05 20.36
CA ARG A 18 26.01 17.86 21.13
C ARG A 18 27.04 18.56 20.24
N ARG A 19 27.40 17.99 19.09
CA ARG A 19 28.38 18.58 18.16
C ARG A 19 27.79 19.62 17.21
N SER A 20 26.46 19.64 17.01
CA SER A 20 25.79 20.52 16.05
C SER A 20 25.23 21.82 16.63
N ALA A 21 25.46 22.11 17.89
CA ALA A 21 24.98 23.33 18.57
C ALA A 21 25.52 24.67 18.02
N VAL A 22 26.13 24.67 16.83
CA VAL A 22 26.78 25.86 16.24
C VAL A 22 25.97 26.50 15.11
N ASN A 23 24.85 25.88 14.67
CA ASN A 23 24.07 26.46 13.57
C ASN A 23 22.56 26.44 13.92
N SER A 24 21.96 27.60 14.15
CA SER A 24 20.57 27.73 14.59
C SER A 24 19.54 27.11 13.62
N ASN A 25 19.83 27.10 12.32
CA ASN A 25 18.97 26.44 11.32
C ASN A 25 19.05 24.91 11.37
N PHE A 26 20.24 24.36 11.69
CA PHE A 26 20.40 22.90 11.82
C PHE A 26 19.69 22.38 13.06
N GLY A 27 19.68 23.14 14.15
CA GLY A 27 18.94 22.80 15.37
C GLY A 27 17.44 22.71 15.12
N LEU A 28 16.85 23.64 14.41
CA LEU A 28 15.42 23.66 14.03
C LEU A 28 15.06 22.47 13.13
N ILE A 29 15.88 22.19 12.11
CA ILE A 29 15.68 21.06 11.20
C ILE A 29 15.77 19.72 11.97
N MET A 30 16.69 19.59 12.90
CA MET A 30 16.86 18.39 13.71
C MET A 30 15.77 18.24 14.77
N GLU A 31 15.20 19.32 15.28
CA GLU A 31 14.05 19.31 16.17
C GLU A 31 12.78 18.90 15.42
N GLU A 32 12.59 19.40 14.19
CA GLU A 32 11.49 19.03 13.31
C GLU A 32 11.58 17.55 12.88
N ILE A 33 12.76 17.06 12.48
CA ILE A 33 13.02 15.65 12.18
C ILE A 33 12.84 14.77 13.43
N SER A 34 13.24 15.23 14.60
CA SER A 34 13.06 14.50 15.85
C SER A 34 11.59 14.38 16.23
N ILE A 35 10.81 15.45 16.09
CA ILE A 35 9.36 15.46 16.33
C ILE A 35 8.66 14.53 15.34
N ASP A 36 9.05 14.55 14.06
CA ASP A 36 8.51 13.64 13.04
C ASP A 36 8.82 12.17 13.34
N ILE A 37 10.04 11.86 13.77
CA ILE A 37 10.43 10.49 14.17
C ILE A 37 9.64 10.04 15.40
N PHE A 38 9.46 10.90 16.42
CA PHE A 38 8.67 10.55 17.59
C PHE A 38 7.18 10.40 17.26
N ASN A 39 6.63 11.20 16.35
CA ASN A 39 5.25 11.06 15.91
C ASN A 39 5.03 9.80 15.05
N LEU A 40 6.06 9.33 14.34
CA LEU A 40 6.05 8.06 13.61
C LEU A 40 6.09 6.84 14.55
N LEU A 41 6.64 7.00 15.76
CA LEU A 41 6.70 5.95 16.78
C LEU A 41 5.36 5.72 17.52
N ASP A 42 4.30 6.46 17.19
CA ASP A 42 2.96 6.16 17.68
C ASP A 42 2.60 4.71 17.36
N LYS A 43 2.01 4.04 18.34
CA LYS A 43 1.57 2.66 18.19
C LYS A 43 0.62 2.56 16.99
N GLN A 44 1.07 1.85 15.96
CA GLN A 44 0.23 1.55 14.80
C GLN A 44 -1.00 0.74 15.24
N PRO A 45 -2.15 0.91 14.60
CA PRO A 45 -3.29 0.03 14.85
C PRO A 45 -2.95 -1.41 14.48
N ASP A 46 -3.58 -2.36 15.16
CA ASP A 46 -3.46 -3.77 14.78
C ASP A 46 -4.04 -3.97 13.37
N PRO A 47 -3.38 -4.78 12.52
CA PRO A 47 -3.87 -5.06 11.19
C PRO A 47 -5.22 -5.77 11.22
N ALA A 48 -6.07 -5.46 10.26
CA ALA A 48 -7.37 -6.07 10.09
C ALA A 48 -7.78 -6.02 8.61
N ARG A 49 -8.71 -6.88 8.22
CA ARG A 49 -9.34 -6.80 6.89
C ARG A 49 -9.91 -5.41 6.65
N GLY A 50 -9.68 -4.86 5.46
CA GLY A 50 -10.12 -3.52 5.05
C GLY A 50 -9.18 -2.40 5.47
N ASN A 51 -8.12 -2.70 6.22
CA ASN A 51 -7.08 -1.71 6.46
C ASN A 51 -6.20 -1.54 5.22
N VAL A 52 -5.59 -0.37 5.09
CA VAL A 52 -4.65 -0.07 4.02
C VAL A 52 -3.25 0.06 4.61
N LEU A 53 -2.30 -0.62 3.99
CA LEU A 53 -0.89 -0.49 4.27
C LEU A 53 -0.28 0.47 3.27
N LEU A 54 0.50 1.40 3.75
CA LEU A 54 1.28 2.33 2.93
C LEU A 54 2.77 2.00 3.10
N ALA A 55 3.44 1.72 1.98
CA ALA A 55 4.88 1.51 1.98
C ALA A 55 5.61 2.81 2.35
N LYS A 56 6.54 2.73 3.28
CA LYS A 56 7.40 3.86 3.62
C LYS A 56 8.30 4.23 2.42
N PRO A 57 8.68 5.53 2.25
CA PRO A 57 9.46 6.00 1.08
C PRO A 57 10.80 5.29 0.91
N THR A 58 11.37 4.75 1.98
CA THR A 58 12.67 4.05 1.98
C THR A 58 12.59 2.57 1.66
N VAL A 59 11.39 2.03 1.41
CA VAL A 59 11.25 0.66 0.90
C VAL A 59 11.80 0.62 -0.52
N ASP A 60 12.88 -0.16 -0.72
CA ASP A 60 13.59 -0.26 -2.02
C ASP A 60 13.34 -1.61 -2.72
N ASP A 61 12.30 -2.32 -2.31
CA ASP A 61 11.82 -3.51 -3.02
C ASP A 61 11.05 -3.09 -4.26
N ALA A 62 11.41 -3.64 -5.42
CA ALA A 62 10.81 -3.28 -6.71
C ALA A 62 9.29 -3.51 -6.78
N CYS A 63 8.78 -4.52 -6.03
CA CYS A 63 7.36 -4.82 -5.97
C CYS A 63 6.61 -3.88 -5.01
N PHE A 64 7.26 -3.49 -3.89
CA PHE A 64 6.57 -2.79 -2.80
C PHE A 64 6.90 -1.29 -2.70
N LYS A 65 7.88 -0.80 -3.43
CA LYS A 65 8.22 0.63 -3.46
C LYS A 65 7.00 1.47 -3.78
N ARG A 66 6.64 2.41 -2.88
CA ARG A 66 5.47 3.29 -3.02
C ARG A 66 4.15 2.53 -3.29
N SER A 67 4.00 1.36 -2.71
CA SER A 67 2.75 0.62 -2.83
C SER A 67 1.70 1.09 -1.82
N VAL A 68 0.45 1.01 -2.26
CA VAL A 68 -0.76 1.11 -1.45
C VAL A 68 -1.40 -0.27 -1.48
N ILE A 69 -1.49 -0.95 -0.34
CA ILE A 69 -1.99 -2.33 -0.25
C ILE A 69 -3.27 -2.35 0.56
N LEU A 70 -4.34 -2.88 0.00
CA LEU A 70 -5.57 -3.17 0.72
C LEU A 70 -5.47 -4.58 1.33
N LEU A 71 -5.58 -4.70 2.65
CA LEU A 71 -5.70 -5.99 3.32
C LEU A 71 -7.08 -6.58 3.04
N VAL A 72 -7.11 -7.68 2.30
CA VAL A 72 -8.35 -8.39 1.94
C VAL A 72 -8.67 -9.51 2.92
N ASP A 73 -7.65 -10.05 3.60
CA ASP A 73 -7.82 -11.00 4.69
C ASP A 73 -6.73 -10.87 5.74
N HIS A 74 -7.09 -11.15 7.01
CA HIS A 74 -6.16 -11.15 8.14
C HIS A 74 -6.74 -11.98 9.28
N ASP A 75 -5.96 -12.97 9.72
CA ASP A 75 -6.29 -13.82 10.86
C ASP A 75 -5.03 -14.24 11.64
N SER A 76 -5.17 -15.23 12.54
CA SER A 76 -4.07 -15.76 13.34
C SER A 76 -3.04 -16.55 12.53
N GLU A 77 -3.35 -16.95 11.31
CA GLU A 77 -2.48 -17.78 10.47
C GLU A 77 -1.71 -16.94 9.44
N GLY A 78 -2.15 -15.71 9.17
CA GLY A 78 -1.45 -14.80 8.27
C GLY A 78 -2.28 -13.65 7.75
N SER A 79 -1.78 -13.04 6.68
CA SER A 79 -2.47 -11.91 6.03
C SER A 79 -2.36 -12.02 4.52
N MET A 80 -3.40 -11.54 3.84
CA MET A 80 -3.44 -11.37 2.40
C MET A 80 -3.82 -9.93 2.07
N GLY A 81 -3.08 -9.32 1.16
CA GLY A 81 -3.38 -8.00 0.64
C GLY A 81 -3.18 -7.91 -0.86
N VAL A 82 -3.73 -6.87 -1.47
CA VAL A 82 -3.53 -6.59 -2.88
C VAL A 82 -3.03 -5.16 -3.07
N ILE A 83 -1.97 -5.00 -3.85
CA ILE A 83 -1.50 -3.68 -4.28
C ILE A 83 -2.55 -3.11 -5.23
N VAL A 84 -3.02 -1.90 -4.98
CA VAL A 84 -4.12 -1.28 -5.73
C VAL A 84 -3.66 -0.18 -6.69
N ASN A 85 -2.38 0.21 -6.61
CA ASN A 85 -1.80 1.31 -7.38
C ASN A 85 -0.70 0.90 -8.36
N ARG A 86 -0.57 -0.38 -8.71
CA ARG A 86 0.46 -0.84 -9.65
C ARG A 86 -0.14 -1.36 -10.94
N LEU A 87 -0.21 -0.51 -11.92
CA LEU A 87 -0.56 -0.89 -13.30
C LEU A 87 0.50 -1.82 -13.89
N THR A 88 0.06 -2.73 -14.76
CA THR A 88 0.93 -3.55 -15.60
C THR A 88 0.85 -3.06 -17.05
N ASP A 89 1.71 -3.58 -17.93
CA ASP A 89 1.62 -3.35 -19.38
C ASP A 89 0.54 -4.23 -20.04
N TYR A 90 -0.21 -5.00 -19.26
CA TYR A 90 -1.24 -5.94 -19.73
C TYR A 90 -2.64 -5.39 -19.51
N THR A 91 -3.56 -5.87 -20.35
CA THR A 91 -4.99 -5.57 -20.29
C THR A 91 -5.81 -6.84 -20.08
N LEU A 92 -7.11 -6.69 -19.87
CA LEU A 92 -8.01 -7.82 -19.71
C LEU A 92 -8.02 -8.74 -20.94
N ALA A 93 -7.82 -8.19 -22.16
CA ALA A 93 -7.73 -8.94 -23.40
C ALA A 93 -6.54 -9.91 -23.48
N ASP A 94 -5.48 -9.66 -22.70
CA ASP A 94 -4.31 -10.53 -22.65
C ASP A 94 -4.55 -11.83 -21.85
N VAL A 95 -5.59 -11.85 -21.03
CA VAL A 95 -5.87 -12.96 -20.08
C VAL A 95 -7.26 -13.58 -20.25
N ILE A 96 -8.19 -12.87 -20.88
CA ILE A 96 -9.57 -13.35 -21.11
C ILE A 96 -9.98 -13.04 -22.56
N GLU A 97 -10.48 -14.04 -23.27
CA GLU A 97 -11.13 -13.82 -24.57
C GLU A 97 -12.43 -13.03 -24.42
N GLY A 98 -12.57 -11.97 -25.18
CA GLY A 98 -13.73 -11.09 -25.12
C GLY A 98 -13.79 -10.04 -26.22
N PRO A 99 -14.70 -9.09 -26.12
CA PRO A 99 -14.84 -7.97 -27.06
C PRO A 99 -13.58 -7.08 -27.11
N ASP A 100 -13.43 -6.32 -28.18
CA ASP A 100 -12.26 -5.47 -28.44
C ASP A 100 -11.98 -4.46 -27.31
N TYR A 101 -13.01 -3.95 -26.62
CA TYR A 101 -12.83 -3.01 -25.51
C TYR A 101 -12.17 -3.63 -24.27
N PHE A 102 -11.96 -4.95 -24.18
CA PHE A 102 -11.12 -5.55 -23.15
C PHE A 102 -9.68 -5.06 -23.22
N GLN A 103 -9.23 -4.56 -24.38
CA GLN A 103 -7.92 -3.91 -24.53
C GLN A 103 -7.81 -2.57 -23.80
N GLU A 104 -8.94 -1.98 -23.42
CA GLU A 104 -8.99 -0.72 -22.66
C GLU A 104 -9.03 -0.93 -21.15
N ILE A 105 -9.22 -2.18 -20.67
CA ILE A 105 -9.35 -2.50 -19.25
C ILE A 105 -7.98 -2.93 -18.70
N PRO A 106 -7.36 -2.10 -17.85
CA PRO A 106 -6.02 -2.37 -17.33
C PRO A 106 -6.01 -3.52 -16.32
N LEU A 107 -4.87 -4.22 -16.25
CA LEU A 107 -4.56 -5.16 -15.19
C LEU A 107 -3.60 -4.51 -14.18
N TYR A 108 -3.84 -4.79 -12.91
CA TYR A 108 -3.00 -4.37 -11.79
C TYR A 108 -2.21 -5.55 -11.24
N MET A 109 -0.98 -5.31 -10.77
CA MET A 109 -0.19 -6.30 -10.06
C MET A 109 -0.48 -6.18 -8.55
N GLY A 110 -1.14 -7.18 -7.96
CA GLY A 110 -1.51 -7.21 -6.56
C GLY A 110 -0.39 -7.64 -5.60
N GLY A 111 0.69 -8.18 -6.14
CA GLY A 111 1.86 -8.62 -5.39
C GLY A 111 2.60 -9.77 -6.07
N PRO A 112 3.70 -10.26 -5.46
CA PRO A 112 4.60 -11.24 -6.09
C PRO A 112 4.11 -12.69 -6.01
N VAL A 113 3.05 -12.97 -5.25
CA VAL A 113 2.56 -14.34 -5.02
C VAL A 113 1.39 -14.64 -5.96
N GLY A 114 1.32 -15.88 -6.47
CA GLY A 114 0.16 -16.35 -7.24
C GLY A 114 -0.07 -15.58 -8.54
N LEU A 115 0.96 -15.27 -9.31
CA LEU A 115 0.88 -14.50 -10.57
C LEU A 115 0.03 -15.17 -11.67
N ASN A 116 -0.41 -16.40 -11.48
CA ASN A 116 -1.37 -17.11 -12.31
C ASN A 116 -2.82 -17.04 -11.79
N GLN A 117 -3.06 -16.23 -10.76
CA GLN A 117 -4.38 -16.03 -10.16
C GLN A 117 -4.82 -14.60 -10.39
N MET A 118 -6.06 -14.42 -10.82
CA MET A 118 -6.69 -13.13 -11.02
C MET A 118 -7.80 -12.93 -9.99
N PHE A 119 -7.81 -11.75 -9.41
CA PHE A 119 -8.77 -11.31 -8.40
C PHE A 119 -9.53 -10.08 -8.89
N PHE A 120 -10.67 -9.82 -8.27
CA PHE A 120 -11.53 -8.68 -8.55
C PHE A 120 -11.71 -7.84 -7.30
N LEU A 121 -11.46 -6.55 -7.38
CA LEU A 121 -11.83 -5.56 -6.38
C LEU A 121 -12.90 -4.67 -6.99
N HIS A 122 -14.06 -4.52 -6.35
CA HIS A 122 -15.18 -3.81 -6.95
C HIS A 122 -16.11 -3.16 -5.93
N THR A 123 -16.97 -2.24 -6.41
CA THR A 123 -17.99 -1.54 -5.63
C THR A 123 -19.42 -2.06 -5.85
N LEU A 124 -19.59 -3.07 -6.70
CA LEU A 124 -20.90 -3.52 -7.21
C LEU A 124 -21.74 -4.30 -6.19
N GLY A 125 -21.09 -4.96 -5.23
CA GLY A 125 -21.76 -5.73 -4.20
C GLY A 125 -22.34 -7.09 -4.65
N PRO A 126 -22.91 -7.86 -3.70
CA PRO A 126 -23.34 -9.23 -3.93
C PRO A 126 -24.59 -9.37 -4.82
N ASP A 127 -25.40 -8.32 -4.98
CA ASP A 127 -26.56 -8.33 -5.86
C ASP A 127 -26.16 -8.38 -7.35
N VAL A 128 -24.97 -7.85 -7.69
CA VAL A 128 -24.41 -7.86 -9.05
C VAL A 128 -23.36 -8.95 -9.22
N ILE A 129 -22.46 -9.08 -8.25
CA ILE A 129 -21.40 -10.09 -8.23
C ILE A 129 -21.59 -11.00 -7.02
N PRO A 130 -22.30 -12.13 -7.16
CA PRO A 130 -22.53 -13.06 -6.05
C PRO A 130 -21.21 -13.61 -5.48
N ASN A 131 -21.26 -14.13 -4.24
CA ASN A 131 -20.13 -14.75 -3.55
C ASN A 131 -18.91 -13.85 -3.33
N CYS A 132 -19.04 -12.52 -3.52
CA CYS A 132 -17.99 -11.58 -3.16
C CYS A 132 -17.93 -11.37 -1.65
N MET A 133 -16.75 -11.04 -1.16
CA MET A 133 -16.50 -10.76 0.25
C MET A 133 -16.40 -9.25 0.45
N GLN A 134 -17.17 -8.69 1.36
CA GLN A 134 -17.01 -7.29 1.74
C GLN A 134 -15.71 -7.13 2.55
N VAL A 135 -14.79 -6.33 2.03
CA VAL A 135 -13.49 -6.04 2.68
C VAL A 135 -13.48 -4.71 3.40
N ALA A 136 -14.22 -3.72 2.89
CA ALA A 136 -14.44 -2.43 3.53
C ALA A 136 -15.84 -1.91 3.17
N ARG A 137 -16.24 -0.77 3.74
CA ARG A 137 -17.53 -0.16 3.37
C ARG A 137 -17.52 0.19 1.89
N GLY A 138 -18.45 -0.36 1.13
CA GLY A 138 -18.58 -0.14 -0.32
C GLY A 138 -17.56 -0.92 -1.18
N LEU A 139 -16.58 -1.61 -0.59
CA LEU A 139 -15.58 -2.39 -1.32
C LEU A 139 -15.75 -3.89 -1.10
N TYR A 140 -15.71 -4.62 -2.19
CA TYR A 140 -15.87 -6.07 -2.23
C TYR A 140 -14.72 -6.71 -3.00
N PHE A 141 -14.31 -7.90 -2.57
CA PHE A 141 -13.21 -8.65 -3.15
C PHE A 141 -13.67 -10.02 -3.61
N GLY A 142 -13.18 -10.47 -4.78
CA GLY A 142 -13.55 -11.75 -5.37
C GLY A 142 -14.97 -11.77 -5.92
N GLY A 143 -15.59 -12.94 -5.89
CA GLY A 143 -16.95 -13.17 -6.36
C GLY A 143 -17.03 -14.15 -7.53
N ASP A 144 -18.23 -14.35 -8.03
CA ASP A 144 -18.52 -15.29 -9.12
C ASP A 144 -17.90 -14.80 -10.45
N TYR A 145 -16.97 -15.58 -10.98
CA TYR A 145 -16.24 -15.25 -12.21
C TYR A 145 -17.18 -15.07 -13.42
N GLU A 146 -18.20 -15.92 -13.55
CA GLU A 146 -19.14 -15.83 -14.67
C GLU A 146 -20.03 -14.59 -14.57
N ALA A 147 -20.34 -14.12 -13.35
CA ALA A 147 -21.04 -12.87 -13.15
C ALA A 147 -20.16 -11.66 -13.55
N VAL A 148 -18.88 -11.67 -13.14
CA VAL A 148 -17.90 -10.64 -13.55
C VAL A 148 -17.76 -10.62 -15.08
N LYS A 149 -17.57 -11.78 -15.69
CA LYS A 149 -17.44 -11.92 -17.15
C LYS A 149 -18.67 -11.37 -17.88
N ARG A 150 -19.88 -11.71 -17.41
CA ARG A 150 -21.13 -11.17 -17.99
C ARG A 150 -21.22 -9.66 -17.82
N TYR A 151 -20.92 -9.13 -16.63
CA TYR A 151 -20.95 -7.70 -16.36
C TYR A 151 -20.09 -6.93 -17.36
N VAL A 152 -18.84 -7.34 -17.50
CA VAL A 152 -17.90 -6.71 -18.43
C VAL A 152 -18.35 -6.93 -19.88
N ALA A 153 -18.73 -8.16 -20.28
CA ALA A 153 -19.14 -8.48 -21.64
C ALA A 153 -20.42 -7.75 -22.10
N CYS A 154 -21.25 -7.30 -21.19
CA CYS A 154 -22.40 -6.45 -21.50
C CYS A 154 -22.03 -4.97 -21.72
N GLY A 155 -20.76 -4.58 -21.58
CA GLY A 155 -20.32 -3.19 -21.73
C GLY A 155 -20.68 -2.30 -20.54
N GLU A 156 -20.89 -2.91 -19.37
CA GLU A 156 -21.13 -2.15 -18.16
C GLU A 156 -19.86 -1.40 -17.71
N PRO A 157 -19.98 -0.24 -17.05
CA PRO A 157 -18.83 0.59 -16.66
C PRO A 157 -17.88 -0.16 -15.72
N VAL A 158 -16.60 -0.25 -16.11
CA VAL A 158 -15.53 -0.86 -15.30
C VAL A 158 -14.75 0.21 -14.53
N GLU A 159 -14.46 1.35 -15.14
CA GLU A 159 -13.74 2.47 -14.53
C GLU A 159 -14.40 2.91 -13.21
N GLY A 160 -13.62 2.99 -12.13
CA GLY A 160 -14.09 3.32 -10.79
C GLY A 160 -15.04 2.28 -10.16
N LYS A 161 -15.39 1.21 -10.87
CA LYS A 161 -16.30 0.16 -10.40
C LYS A 161 -15.63 -1.17 -10.15
N MET A 162 -14.62 -1.52 -10.92
CA MET A 162 -13.93 -2.79 -10.82
C MET A 162 -12.47 -2.66 -11.22
N LYS A 163 -11.55 -3.27 -10.44
CA LYS A 163 -10.15 -3.48 -10.78
C LYS A 163 -9.87 -4.96 -10.94
N PHE A 164 -9.14 -5.31 -11.99
CA PHE A 164 -8.63 -6.66 -12.24
C PHE A 164 -7.20 -6.74 -11.75
N ILE A 165 -6.94 -7.66 -10.83
CA ILE A 165 -5.68 -7.72 -10.08
C ILE A 165 -5.08 -9.11 -10.25
N VAL A 166 -3.83 -9.17 -10.72
CA VAL A 166 -3.07 -10.42 -10.86
C VAL A 166 -2.08 -10.54 -9.71
N GLY A 167 -2.08 -11.71 -9.07
CA GLY A 167 -1.25 -11.97 -7.90
C GLY A 167 -1.72 -11.24 -6.64
N TYR A 168 -1.02 -11.47 -5.55
CA TYR A 168 -1.31 -10.89 -4.25
C TYR A 168 -0.05 -10.74 -3.40
N SER A 169 -0.15 -9.99 -2.31
CA SER A 169 0.85 -9.87 -1.26
C SER A 169 0.43 -10.75 -0.08
N GLY A 170 1.30 -11.65 0.34
CA GLY A 170 1.02 -12.59 1.43
C GLY A 170 2.03 -12.44 2.56
N TRP A 171 1.56 -12.52 3.79
CA TRP A 171 2.38 -12.55 5.01
C TRP A 171 2.05 -13.80 5.81
N GLU A 172 3.09 -14.50 6.24
CA GLU A 172 2.95 -15.61 7.18
C GLU A 172 2.53 -15.12 8.56
N LYS A 173 2.17 -16.05 9.42
CA LYS A 173 1.79 -15.76 10.82
C LYS A 173 2.83 -14.88 11.53
N GLY A 174 2.40 -13.71 11.99
CA GLY A 174 3.22 -12.74 12.72
C GLY A 174 4.12 -11.87 11.84
N GLN A 175 4.36 -12.23 10.57
CA GLN A 175 5.27 -11.51 9.69
C GLN A 175 4.83 -10.05 9.49
N LEU A 176 3.54 -9.81 9.20
CA LEU A 176 3.04 -8.44 9.01
C LEU A 176 3.19 -7.59 10.27
N ALA A 177 2.94 -8.16 11.45
CA ALA A 177 3.11 -7.45 12.72
C ALA A 177 4.58 -7.07 12.96
N ASP A 178 5.52 -7.96 12.61
CA ASP A 178 6.95 -7.70 12.71
C ASP A 178 7.39 -6.59 11.73
N GLU A 179 6.90 -6.59 10.50
CA GLU A 179 7.19 -5.57 9.50
C GLU A 179 6.61 -4.20 9.90
N ILE A 180 5.40 -4.16 10.45
CA ILE A 180 4.80 -2.95 11.00
C ILE A 180 5.62 -2.43 12.19
N SER A 181 6.11 -3.31 13.07
CA SER A 181 6.94 -2.92 14.22
C SER A 181 8.29 -2.30 13.80
N ARG A 182 8.79 -2.67 12.61
CA ARG A 182 9.99 -2.07 12.00
C ARG A 182 9.70 -0.84 11.14
N PHE A 183 8.42 -0.41 11.08
CA PHE A 183 7.98 0.70 10.24
C PHE A 183 8.22 0.51 8.75
N ASP A 184 8.19 -0.74 8.24
CA ASP A 184 8.18 -1.00 6.81
C ASP A 184 6.84 -0.58 6.20
N TRP A 185 5.76 -0.69 6.99
CA TRP A 185 4.40 -0.30 6.68
C TRP A 185 3.80 0.64 7.70
N VAL A 186 2.92 1.51 7.23
CA VAL A 186 2.00 2.29 8.05
C VAL A 186 0.59 1.86 7.75
N ILE A 187 -0.23 1.69 8.80
CA ILE A 187 -1.62 1.24 8.69
C ILE A 187 -2.58 2.41 8.80
N GLN A 188 -3.55 2.45 7.87
CA GLN A 188 -4.76 3.28 7.97
C GLN A 188 -6.00 2.40 8.00
N LYS A 189 -6.90 2.64 8.97
CA LYS A 189 -8.14 1.87 9.14
C LYS A 189 -9.18 2.18 8.08
N HIS A 190 -9.19 3.42 7.61
CA HIS A 190 -10.15 3.91 6.64
C HIS A 190 -9.44 4.77 5.61
N ILE A 191 -9.64 4.44 4.35
CA ILE A 191 -9.23 5.24 3.22
C ILE A 191 -10.44 5.44 2.31
N ASP A 192 -10.47 6.53 1.57
CA ASP A 192 -11.55 6.81 0.64
C ASP A 192 -11.61 5.71 -0.44
N GLU A 193 -12.79 5.14 -0.63
CA GLU A 193 -13.08 4.16 -1.68
C GLU A 193 -12.70 4.70 -3.06
N ALA A 194 -12.98 5.99 -3.31
CA ALA A 194 -12.64 6.64 -4.57
C ALA A 194 -11.13 6.67 -4.83
N LEU A 195 -10.31 6.77 -3.78
CA LEU A 195 -8.85 6.69 -3.92
C LEU A 195 -8.42 5.27 -4.27
N ILE A 196 -8.97 4.25 -3.62
CA ILE A 196 -8.64 2.83 -3.89
C ILE A 196 -9.05 2.41 -5.31
N MET A 197 -10.22 2.86 -5.75
CA MET A 197 -10.79 2.48 -7.04
C MET A 197 -10.34 3.38 -8.20
N GLY A 198 -9.67 4.49 -7.92
CA GLY A 198 -9.19 5.42 -8.95
C GLY A 198 -8.07 4.83 -9.82
N ASP A 199 -7.92 5.38 -11.02
CA ASP A 199 -6.95 4.95 -12.04
C ASP A 199 -5.75 5.92 -12.14
N GLN A 200 -5.44 6.62 -11.01
CA GLN A 200 -4.29 7.49 -10.94
C GLN A 200 -2.99 6.71 -11.14
N GLU A 201 -1.96 7.39 -11.64
CA GLU A 201 -0.60 6.88 -11.67
C GLU A 201 -0.16 6.40 -10.26
N ALA A 202 0.68 5.37 -10.22
CA ALA A 202 1.08 4.72 -8.97
C ALA A 202 1.63 5.69 -7.91
N ASP A 203 2.48 6.62 -8.36
CA ASP A 203 3.10 7.65 -7.50
C ASP A 203 2.08 8.64 -6.96
N ASP A 204 1.13 9.06 -7.80
CA ASP A 204 0.11 10.04 -7.42
C ASP A 204 -0.89 9.44 -6.44
N MET A 205 -1.29 8.18 -6.63
CA MET A 205 -2.12 7.45 -5.66
C MET A 205 -1.39 7.30 -4.32
N TRP A 206 -0.10 6.95 -4.33
CA TRP A 206 0.68 6.83 -3.11
C TRP A 206 0.79 8.17 -2.37
N LYS A 207 1.06 9.28 -3.09
CA LYS A 207 1.11 10.62 -2.50
C LYS A 207 -0.23 11.06 -1.91
N ALA A 208 -1.33 10.80 -2.62
CA ALA A 208 -2.67 11.08 -2.12
C ALA A 208 -3.00 10.24 -0.87
N ALA A 209 -2.57 8.97 -0.84
CA ALA A 209 -2.66 8.13 0.34
C ALA A 209 -1.84 8.72 1.51
N VAL A 210 -0.59 9.14 1.29
CA VAL A 210 0.24 9.82 2.30
C VAL A 210 -0.50 11.01 2.91
N GLU A 211 -1.13 11.85 2.11
CA GLU A 211 -1.90 13.01 2.59
C GLU A 211 -3.11 12.58 3.45
N SER A 212 -3.79 11.50 3.07
CA SER A 212 -4.93 10.95 3.82
C SER A 212 -4.53 10.35 5.17
N PHE A 213 -3.27 9.91 5.31
CA PHE A 213 -2.72 9.38 6.57
C PHE A 213 -2.38 10.46 7.60
N GLY A 214 -2.43 11.74 7.21
CA GLY A 214 -2.33 12.91 8.07
C GLY A 214 -0.99 13.66 7.98
N GLU A 215 -0.96 14.82 8.64
CA GLU A 215 0.15 15.79 8.58
C GLU A 215 1.53 15.17 8.85
N LYS A 216 1.61 14.24 9.77
CA LYS A 216 2.87 13.60 10.17
C LYS A 216 3.58 12.82 9.06
N TYR A 217 2.84 12.42 8.02
CA TYR A 217 3.39 11.69 6.88
C TYR A 217 3.64 12.58 5.66
N ARG A 218 3.21 13.84 5.69
CA ARG A 218 3.29 14.77 4.54
C ARG A 218 4.71 14.98 4.01
N THR A 219 5.72 14.90 4.88
CA THR A 219 7.14 14.97 4.49
C THR A 219 7.56 13.86 3.54
N TRP A 220 6.85 12.73 3.54
CA TRP A 220 7.11 11.62 2.63
C TRP A 220 6.92 12.00 1.15
N ASN A 221 6.02 12.94 0.86
CA ASN A 221 5.79 13.42 -0.51
C ASN A 221 7.02 14.12 -1.11
N ASN A 222 7.93 14.62 -0.27
CA ASN A 222 9.17 15.25 -0.70
C ASN A 222 10.32 14.26 -0.92
N TRP A 223 10.11 12.97 -0.61
CA TRP A 223 11.14 11.95 -0.77
C TRP A 223 11.32 11.61 -2.25
N PRO A 224 12.56 11.64 -2.79
CA PRO A 224 12.79 11.35 -4.21
C PRO A 224 12.38 9.91 -4.56
N THR A 225 11.85 9.74 -5.76
CA THR A 225 11.46 8.42 -6.29
C THR A 225 12.69 7.55 -6.53
N ASN A 226 13.80 8.16 -6.97
CA ASN A 226 15.08 7.51 -7.15
C ASN A 226 16.12 8.08 -6.18
N PRO A 227 16.87 7.22 -5.45
CA PRO A 227 17.94 7.68 -4.54
C PRO A 227 19.05 8.47 -5.24
N SER A 228 19.17 8.33 -6.56
CA SER A 228 20.17 9.01 -7.40
C SER A 228 19.76 10.45 -7.81
N ASP A 229 18.55 10.87 -7.48
CA ASP A 229 18.03 12.20 -7.86
C ASP A 229 18.31 13.29 -6.80
N ASN A 230 19.28 13.03 -5.90
CA ASN A 230 19.78 13.98 -4.88
C ASN A 230 21.06 14.68 -5.31
#